data_98963df0563a328663f0afbd7bae098c
#
_entry.id   98963df0563a328663f0afbd7bae098c
#
_cell.length_a   1.000
_cell.length_b   1.000
_cell.length_c   1.000
_cell.angle_alpha   90.00
_cell.angle_beta   90.00
_cell.angle_gamma   90.00
#
_symmetry.space_group_name_H-M   'P 1'
#
loop_
_entity.id
_entity.type
_entity.pdbx_description
1 polymer ?
#
loop_
_entity_poly.entity_id
_entity_poly.type
_entity_poly.pdbx_seq_one_letter_code
_entity_poly.pdbx_strand_id
1 'polypeptide(L)'
;MSDRPPAPGPDERARTIAARGPAALLPPLPGLPPTEADRQPDRVVPLLHHVHADASVTVLLPEDHELVATAPLTTMVELVDIAPVPLRESARGLLWITGRLAAVELAEARELAVDLAEARPDPRLLDLGHGATMLRLAPVSMVIADADGTHPITPETFAAAAEDPFCHQEAGWLRHLELSHTDVIHTLRRHLPDHLRGGHLRPLGLDRYGLRLRVEAIEGDHDVRLAFERPIATLDELSVELRRLVGCPFLALQAGR
;
A
#
# COMPACT_ATOMS: atom_id res chain seq x y z
N MET A 1 23.71 -17.85 -2.23
CA MET A 1 22.32 -17.89 -1.74
C MET A 1 22.13 -16.63 -0.94
N SER A 2 21.17 -15.79 -1.32
CA SER A 2 20.95 -14.49 -0.67
C SER A 2 20.46 -14.71 0.75
N ASP A 3 21.17 -14.15 1.72
CA ASP A 3 20.89 -14.22 3.17
C ASP A 3 19.77 -13.22 3.57
N ARG A 4 18.89 -12.89 2.61
CA ARG A 4 17.81 -11.91 2.81
C ARG A 4 16.61 -12.62 3.44
N PRO A 5 16.03 -12.04 4.52
CA PRO A 5 14.82 -12.58 5.12
C PRO A 5 13.68 -12.72 4.10
N PRO A 6 12.83 -13.75 4.22
CA PRO A 6 11.66 -13.88 3.35
C PRO A 6 10.77 -12.64 3.44
N ALA A 7 10.22 -12.24 2.30
CA ALA A 7 9.38 -11.07 2.14
C ALA A 7 8.33 -11.31 1.03
N PRO A 8 7.20 -10.57 1.00
CA PRO A 8 6.23 -10.67 -0.08
C PRO A 8 6.86 -10.36 -1.44
N GLY A 9 6.42 -11.04 -2.49
CA GLY A 9 6.80 -10.72 -3.87
C GLY A 9 6.37 -9.31 -4.30
N PRO A 10 6.96 -8.72 -5.35
CA PRO A 10 6.56 -7.39 -5.82
C PRO A 10 5.10 -7.33 -6.25
N ASP A 11 4.55 -8.38 -6.84
CA ASP A 11 3.16 -8.56 -7.21
C ASP A 11 2.22 -8.61 -5.98
N GLU A 12 2.58 -9.34 -4.93
CA GLU A 12 1.83 -9.38 -3.67
C GLU A 12 1.84 -8.02 -2.96
N ARG A 13 3.00 -7.33 -2.97
CA ARG A 13 3.09 -5.97 -2.40
C ARG A 13 2.24 -4.98 -3.18
N ALA A 14 2.23 -5.07 -4.52
CA ALA A 14 1.39 -4.24 -5.37
C ALA A 14 -0.10 -4.46 -5.08
N ARG A 15 -0.54 -5.73 -4.91
CA ARG A 15 -1.92 -6.05 -4.50
C ARG A 15 -2.26 -5.42 -3.15
N THR A 16 -1.34 -5.52 -2.19
CA THR A 16 -1.53 -4.96 -0.84
C THR A 16 -1.62 -3.43 -0.87
N ILE A 17 -0.79 -2.75 -1.69
CA ILE A 17 -0.88 -1.29 -1.88
C ILE A 17 -2.20 -0.91 -2.55
N ALA A 18 -2.61 -1.64 -3.59
CA ALA A 18 -3.86 -1.40 -4.32
C ALA A 18 -5.10 -1.51 -3.42
N ALA A 19 -5.09 -2.42 -2.45
CA ALA A 19 -6.21 -2.63 -1.53
C ALA A 19 -6.39 -1.50 -0.51
N ARG A 20 -5.33 -0.73 -0.18
CA ARG A 20 -5.37 0.23 0.94
C ARG A 20 -4.80 1.63 0.64
N GLY A 21 -3.97 1.76 -0.39
CA GLY A 21 -3.26 3.01 -0.69
C GLY A 21 -4.20 4.12 -1.18
N PRO A 22 -4.02 5.38 -0.71
CA PRO A 22 -4.67 6.52 -1.34
C PRO A 22 -4.17 6.69 -2.77
N ALA A 23 -5.08 7.06 -3.67
CA ALA A 23 -4.79 7.25 -5.09
C ALA A 23 -4.79 8.71 -5.50
N ALA A 24 -3.94 9.03 -6.47
CA ALA A 24 -3.99 10.25 -7.23
C ALA A 24 -3.84 9.96 -8.73
N LEU A 25 -4.56 10.70 -9.56
CA LEU A 25 -4.38 10.70 -11.01
C LEU A 25 -3.27 11.69 -11.35
N LEU A 26 -2.38 11.29 -12.24
CA LEU A 26 -1.29 12.10 -12.77
C LEU A 26 -1.53 12.27 -14.29
N PRO A 27 -2.32 13.26 -14.70
CA PRO A 27 -2.57 13.49 -16.12
C PRO A 27 -1.27 13.87 -16.84
N PRO A 28 -1.12 13.51 -18.12
CA PRO A 28 0.04 13.93 -18.91
C PRO A 28 0.04 15.45 -19.01
N LEU A 29 1.22 16.05 -18.82
CA LEU A 29 1.40 17.48 -19.05
C LEU A 29 1.40 17.72 -20.57
N PRO A 30 0.38 18.37 -21.15
CA PRO A 30 0.34 18.60 -22.58
C PRO A 30 1.43 19.60 -23.01
N GLY A 31 2.32 19.17 -23.90
CA GLY A 31 3.17 20.05 -24.69
C GLY A 31 4.34 20.76 -23.98
N LEU A 32 4.73 20.34 -22.79
CA LEU A 32 5.88 20.93 -22.10
C LEU A 32 7.20 20.37 -22.65
N PRO A 33 8.19 21.24 -22.94
CA PRO A 33 9.53 20.79 -23.29
C PRO A 33 10.19 20.08 -22.09
N PRO A 34 11.16 19.17 -22.34
CA PRO A 34 11.81 18.36 -21.29
C PRO A 34 12.44 19.16 -20.13
N THR A 35 12.72 20.44 -20.34
CA THR A 35 13.28 21.36 -19.34
C THR A 35 12.28 21.85 -18.29
N GLU A 36 10.98 21.66 -18.51
CA GLU A 36 9.93 21.98 -17.54
C GLU A 36 9.31 20.72 -16.87
N ALA A 37 9.88 19.55 -17.15
CA ALA A 37 9.50 18.27 -16.52
C ALA A 37 9.76 18.23 -14.99
N ASP A 38 10.44 19.23 -14.43
CA ASP A 38 10.59 19.42 -12.98
C ASP A 38 9.32 19.97 -12.28
N ARG A 39 8.31 20.36 -13.03
CA ARG A 39 6.99 20.62 -12.44
C ARG A 39 6.33 19.29 -12.15
N GLN A 40 6.17 19.02 -10.87
CA GLN A 40 5.34 17.89 -10.41
C GLN A 40 3.97 18.04 -11.08
N PRO A 41 3.49 17.03 -11.84
CA PRO A 41 2.17 17.09 -12.45
C PRO A 41 1.12 17.35 -11.37
N ASP A 42 0.14 18.18 -11.68
CA ASP A 42 -0.97 18.45 -10.76
C ASP A 42 -1.63 17.12 -10.39
N ARG A 43 -1.56 16.76 -9.10
CA ARG A 43 -2.14 15.54 -8.59
C ARG A 43 -3.64 15.73 -8.40
N VAL A 44 -4.43 14.95 -9.10
CA VAL A 44 -5.88 14.95 -8.95
C VAL A 44 -6.29 13.82 -8.00
N VAL A 45 -6.78 14.20 -6.82
CA VAL A 45 -7.28 13.22 -5.85
C VAL A 45 -8.74 12.91 -6.18
N PRO A 46 -9.09 11.67 -6.55
CA PRO A 46 -10.45 11.30 -6.86
C PRO A 46 -11.34 11.31 -5.61
N LEU A 47 -12.63 11.56 -5.78
CA LEU A 47 -13.62 11.42 -4.71
C LEU A 47 -13.61 10.01 -4.13
N LEU A 48 -13.51 9.01 -5.00
CA LEU A 48 -13.40 7.60 -4.67
C LEU A 48 -12.52 6.92 -5.70
N HIS A 49 -11.77 5.89 -5.29
CA HIS A 49 -11.08 4.98 -6.20
C HIS A 49 -11.23 3.52 -5.74
N HIS A 50 -11.14 2.62 -6.70
CA HIS A 50 -11.06 1.19 -6.47
C HIS A 50 -10.19 0.53 -7.53
N VAL A 51 -9.26 -0.32 -7.10
CA VAL A 51 -8.44 -1.15 -7.99
C VAL A 51 -9.04 -2.55 -8.03
N HIS A 52 -9.51 -2.95 -9.21
CA HIS A 52 -10.12 -4.25 -9.43
C HIS A 52 -9.09 -5.39 -9.48
N ALA A 53 -9.58 -6.62 -9.40
CA ALA A 53 -8.71 -7.80 -9.49
C ALA A 53 -7.93 -7.89 -10.80
N ASP A 54 -8.46 -7.37 -11.90
CA ASP A 54 -7.85 -7.30 -13.23
C ASP A 54 -6.88 -6.11 -13.42
N ALA A 55 -6.53 -5.43 -12.33
CA ALA A 55 -5.73 -4.21 -12.30
C ALA A 55 -6.40 -2.97 -12.93
N SER A 56 -7.62 -3.05 -13.44
CA SER A 56 -8.34 -1.84 -13.83
C SER A 56 -8.66 -0.97 -12.62
N VAL A 57 -8.72 0.33 -12.82
CA VAL A 57 -8.97 1.28 -11.73
C VAL A 57 -10.23 2.08 -12.02
N THR A 58 -11.22 1.96 -11.16
CA THR A 58 -12.40 2.84 -11.16
C THR A 58 -12.10 4.06 -10.30
N VAL A 59 -12.39 5.24 -10.83
CA VAL A 59 -12.31 6.51 -10.10
C VAL A 59 -13.61 7.29 -10.25
N LEU A 60 -14.00 7.99 -9.18
CA LEU A 60 -15.12 8.92 -9.19
C LEU A 60 -14.57 10.34 -9.12
N LEU A 61 -14.95 11.19 -10.07
CA LEU A 61 -14.57 12.61 -10.13
C LEU A 61 -15.81 13.50 -10.14
N PRO A 62 -15.71 14.78 -9.72
CA PRO A 62 -16.75 15.75 -9.96
C PRO A 62 -17.11 15.81 -11.45
N GLU A 63 -18.39 15.96 -11.78
CA GLU A 63 -18.88 15.95 -13.17
C GLU A 63 -18.27 17.06 -14.03
N ASP A 64 -17.98 18.22 -13.41
CA ASP A 64 -17.37 19.39 -14.04
C ASP A 64 -15.84 19.34 -14.11
N HIS A 65 -15.20 18.26 -13.64
CA HIS A 65 -13.76 18.13 -13.66
C HIS A 65 -13.21 17.98 -15.10
N GLU A 66 -12.11 18.68 -15.42
CA GLU A 66 -11.55 18.71 -16.77
C GLU A 66 -11.17 17.34 -17.34
N LEU A 67 -10.76 16.40 -16.48
CA LEU A 67 -10.46 15.01 -16.89
C LEU A 67 -11.71 14.27 -17.39
N VAL A 68 -12.89 14.62 -16.89
CA VAL A 68 -14.16 14.07 -17.40
C VAL A 68 -14.43 14.58 -18.81
N ALA A 69 -14.19 15.88 -19.04
CA ALA A 69 -14.40 16.49 -20.35
C ALA A 69 -13.36 16.06 -21.42
N THR A 70 -12.12 15.75 -20.98
CA THR A 70 -11.02 15.34 -21.88
C THR A 70 -10.93 13.83 -22.11
N ALA A 71 -11.60 13.03 -21.32
CA ALA A 71 -11.61 11.58 -21.52
C ALA A 71 -12.22 11.20 -22.89
N PRO A 72 -11.67 10.19 -23.60
CA PRO A 72 -10.64 9.27 -23.19
C PRO A 72 -9.20 9.79 -23.35
N LEU A 73 -8.33 9.55 -22.37
CA LEU A 73 -6.92 9.95 -22.39
C LEU A 73 -6.02 8.87 -21.78
N THR A 74 -4.71 8.95 -22.06
CA THR A 74 -3.71 8.15 -21.34
C THR A 74 -3.28 8.89 -20.08
N THR A 75 -3.33 8.22 -18.94
CA THR A 75 -2.93 8.78 -17.65
C THR A 75 -2.33 7.71 -16.75
N MET A 76 -1.86 8.12 -15.61
CA MET A 76 -1.31 7.23 -14.58
C MET A 76 -2.06 7.44 -13.27
N VAL A 77 -2.40 6.35 -12.61
CA VAL A 77 -2.84 6.37 -11.20
C VAL A 77 -1.64 6.02 -10.34
N GLU A 78 -1.32 6.89 -9.40
CA GLU A 78 -0.34 6.66 -8.35
C GLU A 78 -1.05 6.29 -7.07
N LEU A 79 -0.69 5.15 -6.48
CA LEU A 79 -1.11 4.74 -5.14
C LEU A 79 0.11 4.76 -4.22
N VAL A 80 -0.05 5.35 -3.04
CA VAL A 80 1.04 5.51 -2.07
C VAL A 80 0.80 4.60 -0.89
N ASP A 81 1.77 3.76 -0.55
CA ASP A 81 1.77 3.00 0.70
C ASP A 81 2.31 3.88 1.83
N ILE A 82 1.43 4.39 2.67
CA ILE A 82 1.78 5.29 3.76
C ILE A 82 1.84 4.50 5.07
N ALA A 83 2.93 4.67 5.83
CA ALA A 83 3.05 4.11 7.17
C ALA A 83 1.93 4.66 8.07
N PRO A 84 1.29 3.79 8.89
CA PRO A 84 0.16 4.21 9.72
C PRO A 84 0.56 4.97 10.99
N VAL A 85 1.86 5.05 11.27
CA VAL A 85 2.43 5.81 12.39
C VAL A 85 3.20 7.02 11.87
N PRO A 86 3.33 8.09 12.64
CA PRO A 86 4.11 9.27 12.24
C PRO A 86 5.59 8.90 12.11
N LEU A 87 6.14 9.02 10.91
CA LEU A 87 7.56 8.82 10.60
C LEU A 87 8.11 10.05 9.91
N ARG A 88 9.44 10.23 9.96
CA ARG A 88 10.14 11.29 9.22
C ARG A 88 9.87 11.16 7.71
N GLU A 89 9.97 9.94 7.19
CA GLU A 89 9.55 9.57 5.83
C GLU A 89 8.44 8.52 5.93
N SER A 90 7.21 8.92 5.61
CA SER A 90 6.04 8.07 5.79
C SER A 90 5.74 7.16 4.61
N ALA A 91 6.21 7.50 3.41
CA ALA A 91 6.00 6.68 2.22
C ALA A 91 6.85 5.41 2.30
N ARG A 92 6.21 4.24 2.21
CA ARG A 92 6.85 2.92 2.24
C ARG A 92 7.01 2.32 0.85
N GLY A 93 6.21 2.78 -0.09
CA GLY A 93 6.20 2.30 -1.46
C GLY A 93 5.18 3.06 -2.31
N LEU A 94 5.34 2.93 -3.61
CA LEU A 94 4.52 3.53 -4.65
C LEU A 94 4.10 2.46 -5.64
N LEU A 95 2.86 2.48 -6.06
CA LEU A 95 2.37 1.69 -7.18
C LEU A 95 1.83 2.64 -8.25
N TRP A 96 2.41 2.58 -9.43
CA TRP A 96 1.94 3.31 -10.61
C TRP A 96 1.22 2.36 -11.56
N ILE A 97 0.01 2.73 -11.95
CA ILE A 97 -0.80 2.02 -12.94
C ILE A 97 -1.03 2.98 -14.10
N THR A 98 -0.36 2.75 -15.22
CA THR A 98 -0.52 3.55 -16.43
C THR A 98 -1.51 2.88 -17.36
N GLY A 99 -2.43 3.66 -17.93
CA GLY A 99 -3.45 3.10 -18.80
C GLY A 99 -4.30 4.15 -19.50
N ARG A 100 -5.36 3.67 -20.18
CA ARG A 100 -6.35 4.51 -20.84
C ARG A 100 -7.53 4.75 -19.90
N LEU A 101 -7.73 5.99 -19.50
CA LEU A 101 -8.87 6.45 -18.71
C LEU A 101 -10.01 6.83 -19.64
N ALA A 102 -11.20 6.30 -19.40
CA ALA A 102 -12.41 6.63 -20.15
C ALA A 102 -13.61 6.74 -19.21
N ALA A 103 -14.60 7.56 -19.56
CA ALA A 103 -15.85 7.63 -18.84
C ALA A 103 -16.62 6.30 -18.99
N VAL A 104 -17.23 5.83 -17.91
CA VAL A 104 -18.09 4.66 -17.88
C VAL A 104 -19.51 5.14 -18.20
N GLU A 105 -20.22 4.37 -19.04
CA GLU A 105 -21.60 4.66 -19.36
C GLU A 105 -22.47 4.58 -18.09
N LEU A 106 -23.48 5.47 -17.95
CA LEU A 106 -24.20 5.66 -16.68
C LEU A 106 -24.89 4.37 -16.18
N ALA A 107 -25.39 3.55 -17.08
CA ALA A 107 -26.06 2.29 -16.69
C ALA A 107 -25.03 1.30 -16.12
N GLU A 108 -23.91 1.10 -16.79
CA GLU A 108 -22.80 0.27 -16.32
C GLU A 108 -22.20 0.83 -15.01
N ALA A 109 -22.03 2.17 -14.94
CA ALA A 109 -21.52 2.83 -13.75
C ALA A 109 -22.38 2.60 -12.50
N ARG A 110 -23.71 2.51 -12.66
CA ARG A 110 -24.63 2.21 -11.57
C ARG A 110 -24.50 0.75 -11.10
N GLU A 111 -24.32 -0.19 -12.00
CA GLU A 111 -24.08 -1.59 -11.65
C GLU A 111 -22.75 -1.72 -10.87
N LEU A 112 -21.67 -1.12 -11.39
CA LEU A 112 -20.37 -1.08 -10.69
C LEU A 112 -20.47 -0.40 -9.32
N ALA A 113 -21.27 0.66 -9.19
CA ALA A 113 -21.46 1.34 -7.90
C ALA A 113 -22.14 0.45 -6.86
N VAL A 114 -23.05 -0.44 -7.27
CA VAL A 114 -23.68 -1.43 -6.37
C VAL A 114 -22.62 -2.43 -5.90
N ASP A 115 -21.84 -3.00 -6.81
CA ASP A 115 -20.77 -3.96 -6.47
C ASP A 115 -19.73 -3.33 -5.53
N LEU A 116 -19.34 -2.08 -5.80
CA LEU A 116 -18.41 -1.34 -4.94
C LEU A 116 -19.02 -1.05 -3.55
N ALA A 117 -20.31 -0.71 -3.49
CA ALA A 117 -20.99 -0.45 -2.23
C ALA A 117 -21.13 -1.71 -1.36
N GLU A 118 -21.29 -2.89 -1.96
CA GLU A 118 -21.28 -4.17 -1.24
C GLU A 118 -19.92 -4.47 -0.61
N ALA A 119 -18.83 -4.21 -1.34
CA ALA A 119 -17.48 -4.44 -0.86
C ALA A 119 -17.02 -3.35 0.14
N ARG A 120 -17.34 -2.09 -0.16
CA ARG A 120 -16.92 -0.92 0.62
C ARG A 120 -17.97 0.19 0.49
N PRO A 121 -18.94 0.28 1.40
CA PRO A 121 -19.96 1.33 1.40
C PRO A 121 -19.32 2.73 1.44
N ASP A 122 -19.66 3.59 0.48
CA ASP A 122 -19.23 4.98 0.43
C ASP A 122 -20.37 5.88 -0.04
N PRO A 123 -20.78 6.90 0.74
CA PRO A 123 -21.91 7.75 0.39
C PRO A 123 -21.72 8.54 -0.91
N ARG A 124 -20.48 8.78 -1.36
CA ARG A 124 -20.18 9.47 -2.61
C ARG A 124 -20.62 8.70 -3.86
N LEU A 125 -20.86 7.39 -3.74
CA LEU A 125 -21.46 6.60 -4.82
C LEU A 125 -22.89 7.03 -5.16
N LEU A 126 -23.59 7.68 -4.22
CA LEU A 126 -24.94 8.22 -4.43
C LEU A 126 -24.95 9.48 -5.33
N ASP A 127 -23.82 10.16 -5.48
CA ASP A 127 -23.69 11.35 -6.31
C ASP A 127 -23.49 11.00 -7.80
N LEU A 128 -23.42 9.72 -8.14
CA LEU A 128 -23.21 9.23 -9.50
C LEU A 128 -24.37 9.67 -10.44
N GLY A 129 -24.03 10.47 -11.47
CA GLY A 129 -24.99 11.05 -12.41
C GLY A 129 -25.75 12.28 -11.86
N HIS A 130 -25.37 12.77 -10.68
CA HIS A 130 -25.92 13.95 -10.02
C HIS A 130 -24.85 14.86 -9.43
N GLY A 131 -23.71 15.00 -10.12
CA GLY A 131 -22.57 15.80 -9.69
C GLY A 131 -21.25 15.04 -9.67
N ALA A 132 -21.30 13.73 -9.88
CA ALA A 132 -20.08 12.91 -10.03
C ALA A 132 -20.19 11.96 -11.23
N THR A 133 -19.04 11.75 -11.87
CA THR A 133 -18.88 10.85 -13.03
C THR A 133 -17.87 9.77 -12.69
N MET A 134 -18.20 8.55 -13.06
CA MET A 134 -17.32 7.39 -12.94
C MET A 134 -16.47 7.24 -14.19
N LEU A 135 -15.16 7.11 -14.00
CA LEU A 135 -14.22 6.78 -15.06
C LEU A 135 -13.51 5.47 -14.71
N ARG A 136 -13.09 4.73 -15.74
CA ARG A 136 -12.32 3.50 -15.61
C ARG A 136 -11.01 3.60 -16.38
N LEU A 137 -9.91 3.28 -15.73
CA LEU A 137 -8.59 3.16 -16.34
C LEU A 137 -8.36 1.68 -16.69
N ALA A 138 -8.19 1.42 -18.00
CA ALA A 138 -7.74 0.12 -18.49
C ALA A 138 -6.21 0.06 -18.42
N PRO A 139 -5.60 -0.84 -17.62
CA PRO A 139 -4.16 -0.85 -17.39
C PRO A 139 -3.40 -1.32 -18.63
N VAL A 140 -2.25 -0.68 -18.88
CA VAL A 140 -1.29 -1.07 -19.94
C VAL A 140 0.05 -1.48 -19.30
N SER A 141 0.47 -0.79 -18.26
CA SER A 141 1.70 -1.10 -17.54
C SER A 141 1.58 -0.72 -16.07
N MET A 142 2.32 -1.45 -15.23
CA MET A 142 2.36 -1.22 -13.80
C MET A 142 3.79 -1.26 -13.32
N VAL A 143 4.11 -0.44 -12.32
CA VAL A 143 5.43 -0.41 -11.68
C VAL A 143 5.24 -0.22 -10.18
N ILE A 144 5.90 -1.05 -9.38
CA ILE A 144 6.05 -0.83 -7.95
C ILE A 144 7.45 -0.33 -7.64
N ALA A 145 7.57 0.65 -6.76
CA ALA A 145 8.84 1.14 -6.22
C ALA A 145 8.76 1.20 -4.69
N ASP A 146 9.70 0.55 -4.03
CA ASP A 146 9.82 0.52 -2.57
C ASP A 146 11.28 0.33 -2.13
N ALA A 147 11.52 0.04 -0.85
CA ALA A 147 12.87 -0.21 -0.31
C ALA A 147 13.59 -1.39 -0.97
N ASP A 148 12.87 -2.29 -1.65
CA ASP A 148 13.42 -3.44 -2.35
C ASP A 148 13.81 -3.12 -3.80
N GLY A 149 13.46 -1.92 -4.28
CA GLY A 149 13.77 -1.43 -5.61
C GLY A 149 12.53 -1.16 -6.46
N THR A 150 12.75 -1.02 -7.76
CA THR A 150 11.69 -0.76 -8.74
C THR A 150 11.47 -1.99 -9.59
N HIS A 151 10.23 -2.46 -9.65
CA HIS A 151 9.86 -3.69 -10.35
C HIS A 151 8.67 -3.45 -11.30
N PRO A 152 8.80 -3.78 -12.58
CA PRO A 152 7.66 -3.83 -13.48
C PRO A 152 6.76 -5.01 -13.12
N ILE A 153 5.45 -4.82 -13.24
CA ILE A 153 4.42 -5.82 -12.97
C ILE A 153 3.47 -5.83 -14.16
N THR A 154 3.07 -7.00 -14.63
CA THR A 154 2.02 -7.11 -15.65
C THR A 154 0.63 -7.18 -14.99
N PRO A 155 -0.44 -6.74 -15.68
CA PRO A 155 -1.80 -6.91 -15.16
C PRO A 155 -2.13 -8.37 -14.82
N GLU A 156 -1.58 -9.33 -15.58
CA GLU A 156 -1.80 -10.76 -15.36
C GLU A 156 -1.13 -11.26 -14.07
N THR A 157 0.12 -10.85 -13.81
CA THR A 157 0.82 -11.22 -12.56
C THR A 157 0.16 -10.55 -11.35
N PHE A 158 -0.28 -9.30 -11.50
CA PHE A 158 -1.06 -8.61 -10.48
C PHE A 158 -2.37 -9.33 -10.18
N ALA A 159 -3.12 -9.76 -11.22
CA ALA A 159 -4.40 -10.46 -11.06
C ALA A 159 -4.25 -11.84 -10.40
N ALA A 160 -3.10 -12.51 -10.62
CA ALA A 160 -2.80 -13.82 -10.03
C ALA A 160 -2.31 -13.72 -8.57
N ALA A 161 -1.84 -12.55 -8.15
CA ALA A 161 -1.33 -12.33 -6.79
C ALA A 161 -2.47 -12.13 -5.78
N ALA A 162 -2.21 -12.51 -4.52
CA ALA A 162 -3.09 -12.20 -3.40
C ALA A 162 -2.52 -11.02 -2.59
N GLU A 163 -3.41 -10.25 -1.97
CA GLU A 163 -3.01 -9.28 -0.95
C GLU A 163 -2.53 -9.98 0.33
N ASP A 164 -1.74 -9.28 1.13
CA ASP A 164 -1.34 -9.80 2.44
C ASP A 164 -2.56 -10.01 3.33
N PRO A 165 -2.68 -11.17 4.05
CA PRO A 165 -3.84 -11.47 4.88
C PRO A 165 -4.09 -10.45 6.00
N PHE A 166 -3.11 -9.63 6.35
CA PHE A 166 -3.20 -8.63 7.40
C PHE A 166 -3.36 -7.20 6.88
N CYS A 167 -3.48 -7.00 5.56
CA CYS A 167 -3.41 -5.67 4.94
C CYS A 167 -4.43 -4.68 5.52
N HIS A 168 -5.63 -5.13 5.88
CA HIS A 168 -6.69 -4.28 6.43
C HIS A 168 -6.55 -4.00 7.93
N GLN A 169 -5.90 -4.89 8.69
CA GLN A 169 -5.70 -4.77 10.13
C GLN A 169 -4.38 -4.12 10.52
N GLU A 170 -3.37 -4.20 9.64
CA GLU A 170 -2.01 -3.73 9.89
C GLU A 170 -1.96 -2.33 10.48
N ALA A 171 -2.69 -1.39 9.89
CA ALA A 171 -2.67 0.00 10.31
C ALA A 171 -3.15 0.20 11.76
N GLY A 172 -4.19 -0.53 12.16
CA GLY A 172 -4.69 -0.51 13.53
C GLY A 172 -3.68 -1.08 14.53
N TRP A 173 -3.07 -2.20 14.18
CA TRP A 173 -2.11 -2.89 15.06
C TRP A 173 -0.81 -2.13 15.21
N LEU A 174 -0.26 -1.54 14.15
CA LEU A 174 0.96 -0.75 14.24
C LEU A 174 0.76 0.52 15.06
N ARG A 175 -0.39 1.21 14.90
CA ARG A 175 -0.74 2.35 15.77
C ARG A 175 -0.89 1.93 17.24
N HIS A 176 -1.54 0.80 17.49
CA HIS A 176 -1.68 0.27 18.84
C HIS A 176 -0.32 -0.11 19.44
N LEU A 177 0.54 -0.78 18.68
CA LEU A 177 1.91 -1.09 19.11
C LEU A 177 2.69 0.17 19.48
N GLU A 178 2.63 1.20 18.64
CA GLU A 178 3.32 2.48 18.84
C GLU A 178 2.83 3.23 20.09
N LEU A 179 1.52 3.26 20.31
CA LEU A 179 0.91 4.09 21.36
C LEU A 179 0.86 3.38 22.72
N SER A 180 0.71 2.05 22.72
CA SER A 180 0.38 1.29 23.94
C SER A 180 1.48 0.33 24.38
N HIS A 181 2.47 0.02 23.54
CA HIS A 181 3.46 -1.03 23.77
C HIS A 181 4.90 -0.56 23.49
N THR A 182 5.26 0.61 24.00
CA THR A 182 6.62 1.17 23.86
C THR A 182 7.69 0.30 24.50
N ASP A 183 7.35 -0.42 25.55
CA ASP A 183 8.20 -1.43 26.20
C ASP A 183 8.51 -2.63 25.27
N VAL A 184 7.51 -3.05 24.51
CA VAL A 184 7.68 -4.10 23.47
C VAL A 184 8.63 -3.59 22.38
N ILE A 185 8.40 -2.39 21.84
CA ILE A 185 9.28 -1.77 20.84
C ILE A 185 10.71 -1.68 21.39
N HIS A 186 10.87 -1.24 22.63
CA HIS A 186 12.19 -1.20 23.27
C HIS A 186 12.86 -2.57 23.37
N THR A 187 12.07 -3.61 23.67
CA THR A 187 12.57 -5.00 23.75
C THR A 187 13.02 -5.51 22.38
N LEU A 188 12.32 -5.15 21.30
CA LEU A 188 12.67 -5.54 19.93
C LEU A 188 14.01 -4.95 19.47
N ARG A 189 14.50 -3.89 20.10
CA ARG A 189 15.80 -3.27 19.82
C ARG A 189 16.98 -4.23 19.93
N ARG A 190 16.86 -5.30 20.73
CA ARG A 190 17.90 -6.33 20.84
C ARG A 190 18.19 -7.09 19.53
N HIS A 191 17.23 -7.13 18.61
CA HIS A 191 17.37 -7.78 17.31
C HIS A 191 18.07 -6.89 16.27
N LEU A 192 18.28 -5.61 16.60
CA LEU A 192 18.97 -4.68 15.70
C LEU A 192 20.48 -4.92 15.70
N PRO A 193 21.16 -4.71 14.55
CA PRO A 193 22.60 -4.57 14.51
C PRO A 193 23.08 -3.48 15.49
N ASP A 194 24.27 -3.66 16.08
CA ASP A 194 24.78 -2.79 17.14
C ASP A 194 24.81 -1.31 16.74
N HIS A 195 25.20 -1.02 15.49
CA HIS A 195 25.30 0.34 14.98
C HIS A 195 23.93 1.06 14.83
N LEU A 196 22.83 0.31 14.80
CA LEU A 196 21.46 0.87 14.70
C LEU A 196 20.76 1.01 16.07
N ARG A 197 21.30 0.42 17.14
CA ARG A 197 20.63 0.41 18.44
C ARG A 197 20.47 1.77 19.09
N GLY A 198 21.23 2.79 18.65
CA GLY A 198 21.14 4.17 19.18
C GLY A 198 20.01 5.00 18.58
N GLY A 199 19.42 4.58 17.46
CA GLY A 199 18.35 5.33 16.80
C GLY A 199 16.97 5.19 17.46
N HIS A 200 16.01 5.99 17.01
CA HIS A 200 14.62 5.91 17.44
C HIS A 200 13.90 4.81 16.66
N LEU A 201 13.50 3.75 17.34
CA LEU A 201 12.86 2.59 16.72
C LEU A 201 11.36 2.77 16.65
N ARG A 202 10.80 2.64 15.43
CA ARG A 202 9.38 2.82 15.12
C ARG A 202 8.82 1.63 14.34
N PRO A 203 7.55 1.21 14.57
CA PRO A 203 6.91 0.21 13.72
C PRO A 203 6.67 0.79 12.32
N LEU A 204 7.10 0.08 11.28
CA LEU A 204 6.98 0.50 9.89
C LEU A 204 5.92 -0.28 9.13
N GLY A 205 5.88 -1.60 9.33
CA GLY A 205 4.98 -2.48 8.59
C GLY A 205 4.87 -3.85 9.22
N LEU A 206 3.79 -4.55 8.89
CA LEU A 206 3.55 -5.93 9.27
C LEU A 206 2.96 -6.68 8.08
N ASP A 207 3.56 -7.80 7.75
CA ASP A 207 3.07 -8.72 6.73
C ASP A 207 3.21 -10.17 7.22
N ARG A 208 2.74 -11.12 6.43
CA ARG A 208 2.78 -12.55 6.78
C ARG A 208 4.18 -13.12 7.02
N TYR A 209 5.25 -12.40 6.63
CA TYR A 209 6.63 -12.84 6.77
C TYR A 209 7.36 -12.19 7.95
N GLY A 210 6.83 -11.12 8.55
CA GLY A 210 7.51 -10.46 9.65
C GLY A 210 7.03 -9.06 9.99
N LEU A 211 7.63 -8.53 11.05
CA LEU A 211 7.47 -7.15 11.48
C LEU A 211 8.59 -6.30 10.87
N ARG A 212 8.22 -5.21 10.21
CA ARG A 212 9.15 -4.20 9.70
C ARG A 212 9.23 -3.05 10.69
N LEU A 213 10.45 -2.64 10.96
CA LEU A 213 10.76 -1.55 11.87
C LEU A 213 11.61 -0.51 11.13
N ARG A 214 11.42 0.75 11.43
CA ARG A 214 12.30 1.85 11.01
C ARG A 214 13.11 2.32 12.18
N VAL A 215 14.40 2.49 11.97
CA VAL A 215 15.32 3.12 12.90
C VAL A 215 15.60 4.51 12.36
N GLU A 216 15.04 5.54 12.99
CA GLU A 216 15.31 6.93 12.67
C GLU A 216 16.60 7.35 13.40
N ALA A 217 17.71 7.47 12.67
CA ALA A 217 19.00 7.88 13.16
C ALA A 217 19.39 9.29 12.66
N ILE A 218 20.46 9.86 13.21
CA ILE A 218 20.96 11.18 12.80
C ILE A 218 21.50 11.12 11.36
N GLU A 219 22.13 10.00 10.99
CA GLU A 219 22.76 9.79 9.69
C GLU A 219 21.76 9.36 8.60
N GLY A 220 20.51 9.08 8.96
CA GLY A 220 19.46 8.64 8.04
C GLY A 220 18.56 7.57 8.64
N ASP A 221 17.56 7.17 7.89
CA ASP A 221 16.57 6.17 8.29
C ASP A 221 16.97 4.79 7.75
N HIS A 222 16.81 3.76 8.58
CA HIS A 222 17.14 2.37 8.24
C HIS A 222 15.96 1.46 8.50
N ASP A 223 15.58 0.67 7.49
CA ASP A 223 14.50 -0.32 7.63
C ASP A 223 15.09 -1.68 7.99
N VAL A 224 14.51 -2.30 9.01
CA VAL A 224 14.89 -3.63 9.49
C VAL A 224 13.66 -4.53 9.50
N ARG A 225 13.79 -5.74 8.94
CA ARG A 225 12.76 -6.78 9.03
C ARG A 225 13.12 -7.80 10.10
N LEU A 226 12.22 -7.99 11.05
CA LEU A 226 12.24 -9.10 11.99
C LEU A 226 11.39 -10.22 11.41
N ALA A 227 12.04 -11.20 10.80
CA ALA A 227 11.35 -12.29 10.12
C ALA A 227 10.65 -13.22 11.13
N PHE A 228 9.48 -13.69 10.77
CA PHE A 228 8.82 -14.82 11.43
C PHE A 228 9.52 -16.14 11.05
N GLU A 229 9.34 -17.18 11.85
CA GLU A 229 9.96 -18.47 11.58
C GLU A 229 9.40 -19.09 10.30
N ARG A 230 8.11 -18.84 10.04
CA ARG A 230 7.39 -19.27 8.85
C ARG A 230 6.35 -18.21 8.45
N PRO A 231 5.89 -18.17 7.19
CA PRO A 231 4.77 -17.32 6.81
C PRO A 231 3.52 -17.68 7.59
N ILE A 232 2.79 -16.68 8.04
CA ILE A 232 1.57 -16.81 8.85
C ILE A 232 0.36 -16.26 8.11
N ALA A 233 -0.84 -16.72 8.47
CA ALA A 233 -2.08 -16.30 7.83
C ALA A 233 -3.20 -15.94 8.83
N THR A 234 -3.01 -16.24 10.12
CA THR A 234 -4.04 -16.06 11.15
C THR A 234 -3.55 -15.19 12.31
N LEU A 235 -4.50 -14.61 13.06
CA LEU A 235 -4.22 -13.83 14.26
C LEU A 235 -3.55 -14.64 15.37
N ASP A 236 -3.91 -15.91 15.50
CA ASP A 236 -3.33 -16.80 16.50
C ASP A 236 -1.86 -17.05 16.20
N GLU A 237 -1.52 -17.31 14.92
CA GLU A 237 -0.14 -17.46 14.48
C GLU A 237 0.65 -16.17 14.68
N LEU A 238 0.07 -15.01 14.33
CA LEU A 238 0.68 -13.70 14.57
C LEU A 238 0.99 -13.49 16.05
N SER A 239 0.06 -13.83 16.94
CA SER A 239 0.24 -13.70 18.37
C SER A 239 1.38 -14.57 18.90
N VAL A 240 1.59 -15.76 18.32
CA VAL A 240 2.70 -16.67 18.67
C VAL A 240 4.02 -16.07 18.20
N GLU A 241 4.11 -15.62 16.95
CA GLU A 241 5.35 -15.08 16.39
C GLU A 241 5.77 -13.76 17.07
N LEU A 242 4.82 -12.86 17.38
CA LEU A 242 5.13 -11.63 18.12
C LEU A 242 5.64 -11.94 19.54
N ARG A 243 5.02 -12.87 20.27
CA ARG A 243 5.52 -13.31 21.58
C ARG A 243 6.91 -13.91 21.51
N ARG A 244 7.23 -14.63 20.45
CA ARG A 244 8.56 -15.18 20.18
C ARG A 244 9.59 -14.07 19.95
N LEU A 245 9.27 -13.07 19.11
CA LEU A 245 10.13 -11.92 18.87
C LEU A 245 10.40 -11.11 20.16
N VAL A 246 9.40 -10.98 21.02
CA VAL A 246 9.54 -10.30 22.32
C VAL A 246 10.29 -11.18 23.35
N GLY A 247 10.38 -12.49 23.11
CA GLY A 247 11.08 -13.44 23.99
C GLY A 247 10.28 -13.79 25.24
N CYS A 248 9.02 -14.15 25.08
CA CYS A 248 8.20 -14.65 26.17
C CYS A 248 8.81 -15.93 26.76
N PRO A 249 9.20 -15.96 28.05
CA PRO A 249 9.86 -17.12 28.66
C PRO A 249 8.99 -18.39 28.64
N PHE A 250 7.68 -18.27 28.51
CA PHE A 250 6.76 -19.41 28.44
C PHE A 250 6.77 -20.16 27.10
N LEU A 251 7.23 -19.56 26.01
CA LEU A 251 7.34 -20.25 24.71
C LEU A 251 8.60 -21.11 24.61
N ALA A 252 9.67 -20.74 25.30
CA ALA A 252 10.88 -21.54 25.37
C ALA A 252 10.64 -22.92 26.04
N LEU A 253 9.63 -23.05 26.90
CA LEU A 253 9.25 -24.27 27.59
C LEU A 253 8.41 -25.24 26.73
N GLN A 254 7.77 -24.75 25.65
CA GLN A 254 6.95 -25.61 24.78
C GLN A 254 7.71 -26.19 23.58
N ALA A 255 8.82 -25.54 23.18
CA ALA A 255 9.66 -26.02 22.07
C ALA A 255 10.62 -27.19 22.44
N GLY A 256 10.63 -27.59 23.70
CA GLY A 256 11.48 -28.68 24.24
C GLY A 256 10.75 -29.98 24.59
N ARG A 257 9.54 -30.20 24.02
CA ARG A 257 8.80 -31.46 24.18
C ARG A 257 8.56 -32.15 22.87
#